data_a7949896e1f8de504e69656a961d880c
#
_entry.id   a7949896e1f8de504e69656a961d880c
#
_cell.length_a   1.000
_cell.length_b   1.000
_cell.length_c   1.000
_cell.angle_alpha   90.00
_cell.angle_beta   90.00
_cell.angle_gamma   90.00
#
_symmetry.space_group_name_H-M   'P 1'
#
loop_
_entity.id
_entity.type
_entity.pdbx_description
1 polymer ?
#
loop_
_entity_poly.entity_id
_entity_poly.type
_entity_poly.pdbx_seq_one_letter_code
_entity_poly.pdbx_strand_id
1 'polypeptide(L)'
;STPREDIGASMLITEDLSPKVNVPVEVVPMEELEKVLSSSNNGTIVTSRYFLQPLEKVAKQYGVRAIAVDLSDFQKELTILKKLSTGSCVGIVSISPGLLRAAEVIIHSMRGSELMLMTAISDNSSRLLSLLKASNHIVCDGPSLSVVENTLLKNRSQLMRLPQIICAENYLSTETINQLKKEIGVIN
;
A
#
# COMPACT_ATOMS: atom_id res chain seq x y z
N SER A 1 -6.12 1.93 -10.62
CA SER A 1 -7.18 2.88 -10.25
C SER A 1 -7.88 2.45 -8.96
N THR A 2 -8.03 3.35 -8.03
CA THR A 2 -8.78 3.19 -6.77
C THR A 2 -9.54 4.49 -6.48
N PRO A 3 -10.52 4.52 -5.55
CA PRO A 3 -11.17 5.75 -5.16
C PRO A 3 -10.19 6.82 -4.71
N ARG A 4 -10.54 8.09 -4.88
CA ARG A 4 -9.69 9.23 -4.47
C ARG A 4 -9.31 9.17 -2.99
N GLU A 5 -10.21 8.69 -2.13
CA GLU A 5 -9.96 8.51 -0.70
C GLU A 5 -8.92 7.43 -0.37
N ASP A 6 -8.62 6.52 -1.31
CA ASP A 6 -7.56 5.50 -1.19
C ASP A 6 -6.65 5.47 -2.43
N ILE A 7 -6.34 6.63 -2.98
CA ILE A 7 -5.43 6.77 -4.13
C ILE A 7 -4.04 6.23 -3.81
N GLY A 8 -3.66 6.20 -2.54
CA GLY A 8 -2.44 5.60 -2.04
C GLY A 8 -2.28 4.15 -2.46
N ALA A 9 -3.36 3.35 -2.46
CA ALA A 9 -3.30 1.98 -2.94
C ALA A 9 -2.91 1.89 -4.43
N SER A 10 -3.44 2.77 -5.29
CA SER A 10 -3.02 2.85 -6.70
C SER A 10 -1.56 3.29 -6.84
N MET A 11 -1.09 4.20 -5.99
CA MET A 11 0.32 4.62 -6.00
C MET A 11 1.26 3.46 -5.65
N LEU A 12 0.95 2.67 -4.63
CA LEU A 12 1.72 1.48 -4.25
C LEU A 12 1.74 0.43 -5.36
N ILE A 13 0.58 0.16 -5.99
CA ILE A 13 0.50 -0.73 -7.14
C ILE A 13 1.40 -0.23 -8.28
N THR A 14 1.34 1.07 -8.57
CA THR A 14 2.12 1.68 -9.66
C THR A 14 3.61 1.65 -9.37
N GLU A 15 4.04 1.95 -8.15
CA GLU A 15 5.44 1.90 -7.73
C GLU A 15 6.04 0.50 -7.94
N ASP A 16 5.30 -0.53 -7.58
CA ASP A 16 5.75 -1.91 -7.72
C ASP A 16 5.65 -2.45 -9.15
N LEU A 17 4.65 -1.99 -9.91
CA LEU A 17 4.38 -2.48 -11.27
C LEU A 17 5.22 -1.79 -12.34
N SER A 18 5.37 -0.46 -12.29
CA SER A 18 6.02 0.34 -13.34
C SER A 18 7.42 -0.15 -13.74
N PRO A 19 8.33 -0.50 -12.83
CA PRO A 19 9.65 -0.99 -13.20
C PRO A 19 9.65 -2.41 -13.78
N LYS A 20 8.53 -3.12 -13.66
CA LYS A 20 8.42 -4.55 -14.02
C LYS A 20 7.65 -4.78 -15.33
N VAL A 21 7.00 -3.73 -15.87
CA VAL A 21 6.27 -3.78 -17.14
C VAL A 21 6.83 -2.74 -18.12
N ASN A 22 6.86 -3.08 -19.40
CA ASN A 22 7.39 -2.20 -20.45
C ASN A 22 6.27 -1.36 -21.10
N VAL A 23 5.31 -0.92 -20.32
CA VAL A 23 4.20 -0.07 -20.76
C VAL A 23 4.00 1.07 -19.76
N PRO A 24 3.54 2.25 -20.20
CA PRO A 24 3.23 3.35 -19.31
C PRO A 24 2.17 2.93 -18.27
N VAL A 25 2.40 3.28 -17.00
CA VAL A 25 1.46 3.05 -15.90
C VAL A 25 1.11 4.39 -15.29
N GLU A 26 -0.18 4.71 -15.26
CA GLU A 26 -0.68 5.97 -14.72
C GLU A 26 -1.60 5.73 -13.54
N VAL A 27 -1.49 6.59 -12.53
CA VAL A 27 -2.42 6.62 -11.40
C VAL A 27 -3.62 7.48 -11.77
N VAL A 28 -4.79 6.84 -11.92
CA VAL A 28 -6.05 7.53 -12.24
C VAL A 28 -7.05 7.24 -11.14
N PRO A 29 -7.59 8.27 -10.45
CA PRO A 29 -8.70 8.09 -9.52
C PRO A 29 -9.90 7.46 -10.22
N MET A 30 -10.61 6.59 -9.52
CA MET A 30 -11.78 5.87 -10.07
C MET A 30 -12.84 6.83 -10.61
N GLU A 31 -13.03 7.97 -9.95
CA GLU A 31 -13.98 9.03 -10.31
C GLU A 31 -13.60 9.77 -11.61
N GLU A 32 -12.34 9.70 -12.04
CA GLU A 32 -11.85 10.35 -13.27
C GLU A 32 -11.67 9.36 -14.43
N LEU A 33 -11.84 8.06 -14.16
CA LEU A 33 -11.52 7.01 -15.12
C LEU A 33 -12.33 7.11 -16.42
N GLU A 34 -13.63 7.39 -16.35
CA GLU A 34 -14.48 7.55 -17.54
C GLU A 34 -13.99 8.70 -18.44
N LYS A 35 -13.55 9.81 -17.83
CA LYS A 35 -13.00 10.94 -18.57
C LYS A 35 -11.72 10.56 -19.31
N VAL A 36 -10.83 9.81 -18.66
CA VAL A 36 -9.59 9.33 -19.27
C VAL A 36 -9.88 8.35 -20.41
N LEU A 37 -10.76 7.38 -20.19
CA LEU A 37 -11.13 6.36 -21.17
C LEU A 37 -11.91 6.95 -22.36
N SER A 38 -12.67 8.01 -22.20
CA SER A 38 -13.36 8.69 -23.30
C SER A 38 -12.39 9.38 -24.27
N SER A 39 -11.20 9.74 -23.81
CA SER A 39 -10.15 10.35 -24.65
C SER A 39 -9.16 9.32 -25.22
N SER A 40 -9.08 8.10 -24.65
CA SER A 40 -8.20 7.03 -25.12
C SER A 40 -8.77 5.68 -24.75
N ASN A 41 -9.26 4.94 -25.75
CA ASN A 41 -9.87 3.62 -25.57
C ASN A 41 -8.84 2.47 -25.44
N ASN A 42 -7.57 2.77 -25.31
CA ASN A 42 -6.51 1.76 -25.21
C ASN A 42 -5.96 1.69 -23.80
N GLY A 43 -5.99 0.49 -23.22
CA GLY A 43 -5.38 0.27 -21.92
C GLY A 43 -5.99 -0.88 -21.15
N THR A 44 -5.42 -1.12 -19.97
CA THR A 44 -5.91 -2.09 -19.00
C THR A 44 -6.02 -1.39 -17.66
N ILE A 45 -7.17 -1.51 -17.02
CA ILE A 45 -7.39 -0.98 -15.69
C ILE A 45 -6.85 -1.99 -14.69
N VAL A 46 -5.89 -1.57 -13.85
CA VAL A 46 -5.43 -2.36 -12.70
C VAL A 46 -5.98 -1.73 -11.44
N THR A 47 -6.57 -2.54 -10.58
CA THR A 47 -7.20 -2.08 -9.33
C THR A 47 -7.03 -3.10 -8.21
N SER A 48 -7.29 -2.71 -6.97
CA SER A 48 -7.40 -3.69 -5.89
C SER A 48 -8.70 -4.51 -6.03
N ARG A 49 -8.69 -5.74 -5.51
CA ARG A 49 -9.84 -6.66 -5.57
C ARG A 49 -11.14 -6.04 -5.05
N TYR A 50 -11.05 -5.17 -4.06
CA TYR A 50 -12.22 -4.51 -3.46
C TYR A 50 -12.98 -3.59 -4.42
N PHE A 51 -12.31 -3.04 -5.43
CA PHE A 51 -12.88 -2.09 -6.39
C PHE A 51 -13.08 -2.66 -7.78
N LEU A 52 -12.86 -3.97 -7.97
CA LEU A 52 -13.00 -4.61 -9.27
C LEU A 52 -14.44 -4.50 -9.83
N GLN A 53 -15.44 -4.86 -9.02
CA GLN A 53 -16.84 -4.94 -9.48
C GLN A 53 -17.38 -3.63 -10.07
N PRO A 54 -17.22 -2.46 -9.43
CA PRO A 54 -17.64 -1.19 -10.03
C PRO A 54 -16.84 -0.85 -11.29
N LEU A 55 -15.54 -1.15 -11.32
CA LEU A 55 -14.68 -0.85 -12.46
C LEU A 55 -14.90 -1.77 -13.66
N GLU A 56 -15.35 -3.01 -13.47
CA GLU A 56 -15.74 -3.89 -14.58
C GLU A 56 -16.87 -3.32 -15.43
N LYS A 57 -17.81 -2.61 -14.82
CA LYS A 57 -18.90 -1.96 -15.55
C LYS A 57 -18.37 -0.87 -16.47
N VAL A 58 -17.47 -0.03 -15.94
CA VAL A 58 -16.81 1.02 -16.72
C VAL A 58 -15.94 0.40 -17.81
N ALA A 59 -15.14 -0.61 -17.47
CA ALA A 59 -14.27 -1.30 -18.42
C ALA A 59 -15.06 -1.87 -19.62
N LYS A 60 -16.19 -2.52 -19.37
CA LYS A 60 -17.09 -3.05 -20.41
C LYS A 60 -17.65 -1.95 -21.31
N GLN A 61 -18.05 -0.80 -20.75
CA GLN A 61 -18.58 0.32 -21.50
C GLN A 61 -17.56 0.88 -22.51
N TYR A 62 -16.28 0.89 -22.15
CA TYR A 62 -15.19 1.43 -22.98
C TYR A 62 -14.40 0.35 -23.74
N GLY A 63 -14.79 -0.93 -23.65
CA GLY A 63 -14.12 -2.01 -24.34
C GLY A 63 -12.70 -2.33 -23.85
N VAL A 64 -12.37 -1.93 -22.61
CA VAL A 64 -11.07 -2.18 -21.97
C VAL A 64 -11.19 -3.29 -20.93
N ARG A 65 -10.06 -3.85 -20.49
CA ARG A 65 -10.02 -4.86 -19.42
C ARG A 65 -9.86 -4.22 -18.05
N ALA A 66 -10.45 -4.83 -17.02
CA ALA A 66 -10.16 -4.54 -15.62
C ALA A 66 -9.57 -5.78 -14.95
N ILE A 67 -8.44 -5.61 -14.28
CA ILE A 67 -7.71 -6.68 -13.59
C ILE A 67 -7.57 -6.32 -12.12
N ALA A 68 -7.95 -7.26 -11.25
CA ALA A 68 -7.76 -7.11 -9.81
C ALA A 68 -6.38 -7.61 -9.38
N VAL A 69 -5.77 -6.87 -8.47
CA VAL A 69 -4.56 -7.29 -7.76
C VAL A 69 -4.77 -7.22 -6.26
N ASP A 70 -4.05 -8.06 -5.52
CA ASP A 70 -4.01 -8.01 -4.06
C ASP A 70 -2.68 -7.40 -3.62
N LEU A 71 -2.74 -6.40 -2.75
CA LEU A 71 -1.57 -5.87 -2.04
C LEU A 71 -1.27 -6.83 -0.88
N SER A 72 -0.50 -7.86 -1.12
CA SER A 72 -0.37 -9.00 -0.19
C SER A 72 1.06 -9.50 0.04
N ASP A 73 2.07 -8.92 -0.61
CA ASP A 73 3.46 -9.39 -0.46
C ASP A 73 4.17 -8.73 0.75
N PHE A 74 3.68 -9.07 1.96
CA PHE A 74 4.24 -8.59 3.23
C PHE A 74 4.84 -9.73 4.06
N GLN A 75 5.28 -10.82 3.42
CA GLN A 75 5.77 -12.01 4.14
C GLN A 75 7.02 -11.73 4.99
N LYS A 76 7.90 -10.84 4.51
CA LYS A 76 9.11 -10.44 5.25
C LYS A 76 8.74 -9.69 6.53
N GLU A 77 7.88 -8.68 6.40
CA GLU A 77 7.41 -7.84 7.50
C GLU A 77 6.63 -8.68 8.53
N LEU A 78 5.72 -9.52 8.08
CA LEU A 78 4.95 -10.43 8.92
C LEU A 78 5.87 -11.44 9.67
N THR A 79 6.93 -11.92 9.00
CA THR A 79 7.91 -12.81 9.64
C THR A 79 8.67 -12.11 10.77
N ILE A 80 8.99 -10.83 10.61
CA ILE A 80 9.62 -10.02 11.67
C ILE A 80 8.61 -9.81 12.80
N LEU A 81 7.39 -9.40 12.49
CA LEU A 81 6.34 -9.14 13.49
C LEU A 81 5.98 -10.39 14.30
N LYS A 82 6.03 -11.58 13.70
CA LYS A 82 5.81 -12.86 14.40
C LYS A 82 6.83 -13.11 15.51
N LYS A 83 8.04 -12.60 15.39
CA LYS A 83 9.15 -12.82 16.33
C LYS A 83 9.23 -11.77 17.44
N LEU A 84 8.43 -10.71 17.38
CA LEU A 84 8.47 -9.66 18.39
C LEU A 84 7.98 -10.18 19.76
N SER A 85 8.55 -9.63 20.81
CA SER A 85 8.15 -9.95 22.19
C SER A 85 6.72 -9.47 22.47
N THR A 86 5.98 -10.22 23.28
CA THR A 86 4.67 -9.79 23.79
C THR A 86 4.78 -8.43 24.49
N GLY A 87 3.83 -7.54 24.26
CA GLY A 87 3.85 -6.17 24.76
C GLY A 87 4.62 -5.19 23.89
N SER A 88 5.22 -5.64 22.75
CA SER A 88 5.86 -4.72 21.81
C SER A 88 4.82 -3.80 21.18
N CYS A 89 5.16 -2.49 21.10
CA CYS A 89 4.34 -1.52 20.41
C CYS A 89 4.83 -1.38 18.96
N VAL A 90 3.93 -1.64 18.00
CA VAL A 90 4.18 -1.59 16.57
C VAL A 90 3.37 -0.46 15.96
N GLY A 91 4.04 0.47 15.29
CA GLY A 91 3.41 1.49 14.47
C GLY A 91 3.37 1.06 13.01
N ILE A 92 2.25 1.24 12.35
CA ILE A 92 2.14 1.06 10.89
C ILE A 92 1.84 2.41 10.25
N VAL A 93 2.64 2.78 9.27
CA VAL A 93 2.51 4.04 8.54
C VAL A 93 2.37 3.76 7.05
N SER A 94 1.35 4.31 6.42
CA SER A 94 1.08 4.09 5.00
C SER A 94 0.46 5.32 4.36
N ILE A 95 0.59 5.43 3.04
CA ILE A 95 -0.17 6.39 2.22
C ILE A 95 -1.58 5.87 1.90
N SER A 96 -1.88 4.58 2.16
CA SER A 96 -3.16 3.92 1.85
C SER A 96 -3.95 3.61 3.11
N PRO A 97 -5.13 4.24 3.31
CA PRO A 97 -6.05 3.87 4.40
C PRO A 97 -6.53 2.43 4.30
N GLY A 98 -6.73 1.92 3.08
CA GLY A 98 -7.12 0.53 2.85
C GLY A 98 -6.07 -0.46 3.32
N LEU A 99 -4.79 -0.19 3.02
CA LEU A 99 -3.68 -1.02 3.47
C LEU A 99 -3.55 -1.01 4.99
N LEU A 100 -3.72 0.15 5.65
CA LEU A 100 -3.69 0.22 7.12
C LEU A 100 -4.77 -0.68 7.74
N ARG A 101 -6.01 -0.61 7.24
CA ARG A 101 -7.10 -1.46 7.73
C ARG A 101 -6.82 -2.96 7.53
N ALA A 102 -6.27 -3.33 6.36
CA ALA A 102 -5.89 -4.70 6.07
C ALA A 102 -4.77 -5.19 7.02
N ALA A 103 -3.75 -4.37 7.23
CA ALA A 103 -2.65 -4.67 8.14
C ALA A 103 -3.13 -4.87 9.60
N GLU A 104 -4.04 -4.02 10.09
CA GLU A 104 -4.65 -4.18 11.42
C GLU A 104 -5.33 -5.55 11.56
N VAL A 105 -6.16 -5.95 10.57
CA VAL A 105 -6.86 -7.24 10.60
C VAL A 105 -5.87 -8.41 10.57
N ILE A 106 -4.87 -8.37 9.69
CA ILE A 106 -3.89 -9.45 9.52
C ILE A 106 -3.06 -9.61 10.81
N ILE A 107 -2.52 -8.52 11.35
CA ILE A 107 -1.66 -8.59 12.54
C ILE A 107 -2.47 -9.00 13.75
N HIS A 108 -3.70 -8.49 13.89
CA HIS A 108 -4.58 -8.88 14.99
C HIS A 108 -4.96 -10.36 14.91
N SER A 109 -5.25 -10.89 13.72
CA SER A 109 -5.54 -12.33 13.56
C SER A 109 -4.31 -13.22 13.82
N MET A 110 -3.10 -12.70 13.60
CA MET A 110 -1.84 -13.44 13.77
C MET A 110 -1.33 -13.45 15.21
N ARG A 111 -1.43 -12.33 15.93
CA ARG A 111 -0.83 -12.12 17.25
C ARG A 111 -1.82 -11.64 18.33
N GLY A 112 -3.09 -11.37 17.94
CA GLY A 112 -4.14 -10.93 18.85
C GLY A 112 -3.75 -9.68 19.65
N SER A 113 -3.94 -9.74 20.97
CA SER A 113 -3.58 -8.66 21.89
C SER A 113 -2.12 -8.70 22.37
N GLU A 114 -1.30 -9.59 21.85
CA GLU A 114 0.12 -9.69 22.26
C GLU A 114 0.95 -8.50 21.76
N LEU A 115 0.53 -7.85 20.69
CA LEU A 115 1.17 -6.63 20.17
C LEU A 115 0.24 -5.43 20.37
N MET A 116 0.82 -4.32 20.78
CA MET A 116 0.12 -3.03 20.79
C MET A 116 0.28 -2.38 19.43
N LEU A 117 -0.82 -2.29 18.67
CA LEU A 117 -0.81 -1.78 17.32
C LEU A 117 -1.31 -0.34 17.25
N MET A 118 -0.59 0.52 16.54
CA MET A 118 -0.99 1.88 16.19
C MET A 118 -0.85 2.09 14.70
N THR A 119 -1.77 2.84 14.10
CA THR A 119 -1.72 3.14 12.67
C THR A 119 -1.80 4.64 12.41
N ALA A 120 -1.12 5.10 11.37
CA ALA A 120 -1.20 6.48 10.91
C ALA A 120 -1.06 6.56 9.37
N ILE A 121 -1.86 7.43 8.76
CA ILE A 121 -1.59 7.90 7.40
C ILE A 121 -0.38 8.84 7.48
N SER A 122 0.53 8.72 6.52
CA SER A 122 1.82 9.42 6.54
C SER A 122 1.70 10.95 6.51
N ASP A 123 0.62 11.50 5.97
CA ASP A 123 0.35 12.95 5.93
C ASP A 123 -0.26 13.51 7.23
N ASN A 124 -0.74 12.65 8.14
CA ASN A 124 -1.26 13.06 9.43
C ASN A 124 -0.12 13.26 10.46
N SER A 125 0.53 14.42 10.41
CA SER A 125 1.73 14.72 11.19
C SER A 125 1.57 14.55 12.71
N SER A 126 0.41 14.91 13.28
CA SER A 126 0.18 14.81 14.74
C SER A 126 0.04 13.34 15.18
N ARG A 127 -0.70 12.55 14.43
CA ARG A 127 -0.88 11.12 14.69
C ARG A 127 0.42 10.35 14.46
N LEU A 128 1.15 10.71 13.39
CA LEU A 128 2.46 10.13 13.08
C LEU A 128 3.44 10.36 14.23
N LEU A 129 3.57 11.60 14.71
CA LEU A 129 4.47 11.89 15.84
C LEU A 129 4.10 11.12 17.10
N SER A 130 2.82 11.03 17.43
CA SER A 130 2.34 10.25 18.58
C SER A 130 2.68 8.76 18.45
N LEU A 131 2.48 8.20 17.25
CA LEU A 131 2.82 6.83 16.93
C LEU A 131 4.33 6.59 17.05
N LEU A 132 5.18 7.48 16.52
CA LEU A 132 6.63 7.35 16.56
C LEU A 132 7.18 7.42 17.99
N LYS A 133 6.55 8.22 18.87
CA LYS A 133 6.92 8.29 20.30
C LYS A 133 6.58 7.01 21.07
N ALA A 134 5.49 6.35 20.73
CA ALA A 134 4.98 5.17 21.45
C ALA A 134 5.63 3.86 20.96
N SER A 135 5.98 3.77 19.67
CA SER A 135 6.33 2.51 19.03
C SER A 135 7.77 2.07 19.26
N ASN A 136 8.00 0.76 19.37
CA ASN A 136 9.32 0.12 19.33
C ASN A 136 9.76 -0.17 17.90
N HIS A 137 8.79 -0.52 17.06
CA HIS A 137 8.98 -0.90 15.67
C HIS A 137 8.00 -0.12 14.81
N ILE A 138 8.48 0.35 13.66
CA ILE A 138 7.66 1.02 12.65
C ILE A 138 7.72 0.19 11.38
N VAL A 139 6.56 -0.19 10.87
CA VAL A 139 6.41 -0.76 9.54
C VAL A 139 5.85 0.32 8.64
N CYS A 140 6.49 0.62 7.52
CA CYS A 140 5.98 1.62 6.58
C CYS A 140 6.14 1.16 5.14
N ASP A 141 5.33 1.72 4.25
CA ASP A 141 5.55 1.60 2.80
C ASP A 141 6.68 2.54 2.33
N GLY A 142 7.20 2.29 1.13
CA GLY A 142 8.30 3.07 0.53
C GLY A 142 8.01 4.57 0.49
N PRO A 143 6.85 5.01 -0.04
CA PRO A 143 6.49 6.43 -0.07
C PRO A 143 6.42 7.11 1.31
N SER A 144 6.08 6.36 2.36
CA SER A 144 6.02 6.89 3.74
C SER A 144 7.38 6.98 4.42
N LEU A 145 8.40 6.27 3.94
CA LEU A 145 9.70 6.15 4.63
C LEU A 145 10.35 7.52 4.88
N SER A 146 10.43 8.37 3.85
CA SER A 146 11.05 9.68 3.96
C SER A 146 10.31 10.59 4.97
N VAL A 147 8.99 10.48 5.04
CA VAL A 147 8.18 11.24 6.01
C VAL A 147 8.43 10.76 7.44
N VAL A 148 8.52 9.44 7.64
CA VAL A 148 8.85 8.81 8.93
C VAL A 148 10.24 9.27 9.40
N GLU A 149 11.26 9.13 8.55
CA GLU A 149 12.64 9.52 8.87
C GLU A 149 12.77 11.01 9.18
N ASN A 150 12.19 11.86 8.34
CA ASN A 150 12.20 13.32 8.57
C ASN A 150 11.50 13.71 9.87
N THR A 151 10.39 13.03 10.20
CA THR A 151 9.67 13.28 11.46
C THR A 151 10.50 12.85 12.67
N LEU A 152 11.18 11.72 12.59
CA LEU A 152 12.11 11.25 13.64
C LEU A 152 13.26 12.22 13.83
N LEU A 153 13.90 12.69 12.74
CA LEU A 153 15.02 13.64 12.81
C LEU A 153 14.60 14.96 13.44
N LYS A 154 13.48 15.55 13.00
CA LYS A 154 12.98 16.83 13.52
C LYS A 154 12.59 16.77 15.00
N ASN A 155 12.17 15.62 15.49
CA ASN A 155 11.68 15.45 16.85
C ASN A 155 12.61 14.58 17.73
N ARG A 156 13.87 14.41 17.32
CA ARG A 156 14.83 13.51 18.00
C ARG A 156 14.96 13.77 19.50
N SER A 157 14.94 15.04 19.92
CA SER A 157 15.03 15.45 21.34
C SER A 157 13.79 15.08 22.17
N GLN A 158 12.66 14.81 21.54
CA GLN A 158 11.41 14.41 22.18
C GLN A 158 11.23 12.91 22.26
N LEU A 159 12.12 12.11 21.67
CA LEU A 159 12.04 10.66 21.62
C LEU A 159 12.91 10.07 22.72
N MET A 160 12.32 9.24 23.59
CA MET A 160 13.06 8.48 24.61
C MET A 160 13.97 7.43 23.97
N ARG A 161 13.56 6.87 22.83
CA ARG A 161 14.29 5.87 22.03
C ARG A 161 13.95 6.05 20.55
N LEU A 162 14.82 5.55 19.68
CA LEU A 162 14.51 5.43 18.25
C LEU A 162 13.82 4.09 18.01
N PRO A 163 12.68 4.08 17.31
CA PRO A 163 12.08 2.84 16.83
C PRO A 163 12.94 2.19 15.75
N GLN A 164 12.86 0.87 15.64
CA GLN A 164 13.37 0.16 14.47
C GLN A 164 12.41 0.34 13.30
N ILE A 165 12.92 0.79 12.15
CA ILE A 165 12.12 0.97 10.93
C ILE A 165 12.24 -0.30 10.07
N ILE A 166 11.11 -0.76 9.57
CA ILE A 166 10.94 -1.86 8.64
C ILE A 166 10.18 -1.29 7.46
N CYS A 167 10.85 -1.13 6.31
CA CYS A 167 10.23 -0.61 5.10
C CYS A 167 9.80 -1.76 4.19
N ALA A 168 8.54 -1.78 3.78
CA ALA A 168 8.03 -2.70 2.77
C ALA A 168 8.43 -2.20 1.38
N GLU A 169 9.09 -3.05 0.61
CA GLU A 169 9.63 -2.72 -0.71
C GLU A 169 8.79 -3.32 -1.85
N ASN A 170 7.98 -4.34 -1.56
CA ASN A 170 7.15 -5.02 -2.54
C ASN A 170 5.73 -5.13 -2.00
N TYR A 171 4.77 -4.91 -2.88
CA TYR A 171 3.34 -4.93 -2.55
C TYR A 171 2.59 -6.01 -3.33
N LEU A 172 3.10 -6.37 -4.52
CA LEU A 172 2.52 -7.38 -5.40
C LEU A 172 3.39 -8.63 -5.41
N SER A 173 2.77 -9.81 -5.29
CA SER A 173 3.51 -11.06 -5.42
C SER A 173 4.08 -11.25 -6.83
N THR A 174 5.15 -12.02 -6.95
CA THR A 174 5.75 -12.35 -8.24
C THR A 174 4.74 -13.03 -9.17
N GLU A 175 3.85 -13.87 -8.61
CA GLU A 175 2.78 -14.53 -9.34
C GLU A 175 1.79 -13.54 -9.93
N THR A 176 1.36 -12.55 -9.12
CA THR A 176 0.46 -11.47 -9.56
C THR A 176 1.08 -10.66 -10.70
N ILE A 177 2.36 -10.29 -10.58
CA ILE A 177 3.08 -9.56 -11.63
C ILE A 177 3.19 -10.36 -12.92
N ASN A 178 3.52 -11.65 -12.82
CA ASN A 178 3.62 -12.54 -13.98
C ASN A 178 2.26 -12.74 -14.67
N GLN A 179 1.19 -12.85 -13.89
CA GLN A 179 -0.16 -12.91 -14.44
C GLN A 179 -0.52 -11.61 -15.16
N LEU A 180 -0.27 -10.45 -14.56
CA LEU A 180 -0.50 -9.14 -15.18
C LEU A 180 0.26 -8.99 -16.51
N LYS A 181 1.54 -9.38 -16.56
CA LYS A 181 2.34 -9.36 -17.79
C LYS A 181 1.71 -10.16 -18.91
N LYS A 182 1.20 -11.37 -18.61
CA LYS A 182 0.51 -12.22 -19.60
C LYS A 182 -0.77 -11.57 -20.08
N GLU A 183 -1.57 -10.99 -19.17
CA GLU A 183 -2.86 -10.41 -19.51
C GLU A 183 -2.72 -9.08 -20.28
N ILE A 184 -1.67 -8.29 -20.00
CA ILE A 184 -1.38 -7.04 -20.73
C ILE A 184 -0.72 -7.34 -22.10
N GLY A 185 -0.30 -8.59 -22.34
CA GLY A 185 0.36 -8.96 -23.59
C GLY A 185 1.85 -8.60 -23.65
N VAL A 186 2.46 -8.27 -22.50
CA VAL A 186 3.91 -8.08 -22.35
C VAL A 186 4.53 -9.46 -22.10
N ILE A 187 4.67 -10.25 -23.18
CA ILE A 187 5.39 -11.53 -23.14
C ILE A 187 6.86 -11.23 -23.38
N ASN A 188 7.72 -11.69 -22.47
CA ASN A 188 9.14 -11.93 -22.80
C ASN A 188 9.25 -13.25 -23.55
#